data_db5291c39159b16df64d03729aca12eb
#
_entry.id   db5291c39159b16df64d03729aca12eb
#
_cell.length_a   1.000
_cell.length_b   1.000
_cell.length_c   1.000
_cell.angle_alpha   90.00
_cell.angle_beta   90.00
_cell.angle_gamma   90.00
#
_symmetry.space_group_name_H-M   'P 1'
#
loop_
_entity.id
_entity.type
_entity.pdbx_description
1 polymer ?
#
loop_
_entity_poly.entity_id
_entity_poly.type
_entity_poly.pdbx_seq_one_letter_code
_entity_poly.pdbx_strand_id
1 'polypeptide(L)'
;GRPWLLLGVLGLALSAVGAAMAPGRAQGAWVLAGGVVGLAGLLVSGFAIGARGWAFDGLNSAWGELAARQLGMGWGAAVALAALAVLAAFGLARRGLFRGDLFVSAAVVVSGALLALFIVFPVLKALSAAVFTEEGQASAGVLWERLFNARNFGLGCLAGGPSCGVAWNTLLLALMTAASTTVLGTLMALMAERGSRRLSRPLGMVALLPIITPPFVVGLGLILLFGRAGLVNQFLEWAFGIAPSRWFYGWVGIWMAQTFAFAPIAFMIMRSVVQGVAPSLEEVAQTLRASPAQTFRTVTLPLLKPGLANAFLIGFIESMADFGNPIVVGGQFSVLSTEIFFAIVGAQYDQGRAAALAWLLAGFALVVFLLQQALLGKKSYTTVTGKGDAGIPMPLPRGVRRLVQGVALPWLIFTLLVYGFAFTGGFVKTWGRDYTPTLQHFHTTFALDWSEHGLVWAGTAWNSFFTTFKLAAISAPLTAALGLGIAWLLARTQFRGQGAFEFAALLAFAIPGTVLGVSYILAFNVPPLELTGTALIIVL
;
A
#
# COMPACT_ATOMS: atom_id res chain seq x y z
N GLY A 1 44.18 -2.91 2.61
CA GLY A 1 43.31 -3.11 1.46
C GLY A 1 42.12 -3.98 1.82
N ARG A 2 41.13 -4.00 0.97
CA ARG A 2 39.91 -4.82 1.13
C ARG A 2 39.90 -5.87 0.02
N PRO A 3 40.58 -7.02 0.18
CA PRO A 3 40.75 -8.00 -0.90
C PRO A 3 39.44 -8.61 -1.41
N TRP A 4 38.39 -8.63 -0.60
CA TRP A 4 37.04 -9.09 -0.99
C TRP A 4 36.37 -8.23 -2.07
N LEU A 5 36.86 -6.99 -2.33
CA LEU A 5 36.41 -6.16 -3.44
C LEU A 5 37.01 -6.53 -4.80
N LEU A 6 37.97 -7.47 -4.84
CA LEU A 6 38.59 -7.93 -6.08
C LEU A 6 37.61 -8.44 -7.12
N LEU A 7 36.48 -9.06 -6.70
CA LEU A 7 35.43 -9.49 -7.62
C LEU A 7 34.79 -8.31 -8.35
N GLY A 8 34.62 -7.18 -7.67
CA GLY A 8 34.12 -5.94 -8.30
C GLY A 8 35.11 -5.41 -9.35
N VAL A 9 36.40 -5.41 -9.02
CA VAL A 9 37.48 -5.01 -9.94
C VAL A 9 37.57 -5.96 -11.14
N LEU A 10 37.45 -7.27 -10.90
CA LEU A 10 37.42 -8.28 -11.97
C LEU A 10 36.21 -8.04 -12.92
N GLY A 11 35.07 -7.72 -12.39
CA GLY A 11 33.90 -7.37 -13.19
C GLY A 11 34.13 -6.16 -14.11
N LEU A 12 34.78 -5.12 -13.59
CA LEU A 12 35.17 -3.95 -14.39
C LEU A 12 36.21 -4.31 -15.46
N ALA A 13 37.21 -5.12 -15.12
CA ALA A 13 38.22 -5.58 -16.06
C ALA A 13 37.63 -6.40 -17.22
N LEU A 14 36.74 -7.35 -16.91
CA LEU A 14 36.02 -8.12 -17.92
C LEU A 14 35.16 -7.22 -18.83
N SER A 15 34.50 -6.22 -18.26
CA SER A 15 33.73 -5.24 -19.03
C SER A 15 34.62 -4.39 -19.94
N ALA A 16 35.82 -3.99 -19.47
CA ALA A 16 36.78 -3.24 -20.26
C ALA A 16 37.32 -4.06 -21.43
N VAL A 17 37.65 -5.34 -21.21
CA VAL A 17 38.04 -6.28 -22.28
C VAL A 17 36.92 -6.38 -23.33
N GLY A 18 35.66 -6.55 -22.88
CA GLY A 18 34.51 -6.57 -23.77
C GLY A 18 34.35 -5.26 -24.55
N ALA A 19 34.58 -4.11 -23.92
CA ALA A 19 34.47 -2.80 -24.59
C ALA A 19 35.50 -2.61 -25.71
N ALA A 20 36.70 -3.22 -25.57
CA ALA A 20 37.75 -3.19 -26.59
C ALA A 20 37.49 -4.11 -27.79
N MET A 21 36.47 -4.99 -27.73
CA MET A 21 36.13 -5.92 -28.81
C MET A 21 35.25 -5.26 -29.87
N ALA A 22 35.29 -5.78 -31.09
CA ALA A 22 34.38 -5.37 -32.15
C ALA A 22 32.92 -5.59 -31.77
N PRO A 23 32.00 -4.69 -32.20
CA PRO A 23 30.57 -4.81 -31.88
C PRO A 23 29.99 -6.16 -32.31
N GLY A 24 29.35 -6.87 -31.40
CA GLY A 24 28.73 -8.18 -31.69
C GLY A 24 28.32 -8.95 -30.43
N ARG A 25 27.86 -10.18 -30.64
CA ARG A 25 27.45 -11.07 -29.54
C ARG A 25 28.58 -11.43 -28.56
N ALA A 26 29.83 -11.54 -29.06
CA ALA A 26 30.97 -11.80 -28.22
C ALA A 26 31.26 -10.62 -27.28
N GLN A 27 31.26 -9.39 -27.80
CA GLN A 27 31.34 -8.17 -26.98
C GLN A 27 30.26 -8.18 -25.91
N GLY A 28 28.99 -8.43 -26.31
CA GLY A 28 27.89 -8.51 -25.39
C GLY A 28 28.05 -9.55 -24.29
N ALA A 29 28.67 -10.70 -24.59
CA ALA A 29 28.92 -11.75 -23.60
C ALA A 29 29.96 -11.32 -22.54
N TRP A 30 31.06 -10.70 -22.96
CA TRP A 30 32.11 -10.22 -22.04
C TRP A 30 31.62 -9.06 -21.14
N VAL A 31 30.91 -8.09 -21.73
CA VAL A 31 30.34 -6.96 -20.95
C VAL A 31 29.25 -7.45 -19.99
N LEU A 32 28.40 -8.40 -20.40
CA LEU A 32 27.41 -9.02 -19.51
C LEU A 32 28.11 -9.77 -18.36
N ALA A 33 29.08 -10.60 -18.67
CA ALA A 33 29.82 -11.33 -17.65
C ALA A 33 30.49 -10.37 -16.65
N GLY A 34 31.12 -9.31 -17.15
CA GLY A 34 31.72 -8.29 -16.31
C GLY A 34 30.70 -7.56 -15.42
N GLY A 35 29.58 -7.14 -16.00
CA GLY A 35 28.47 -6.53 -15.23
C GLY A 35 27.94 -7.45 -14.15
N VAL A 36 27.68 -8.72 -14.47
CA VAL A 36 27.12 -9.71 -13.51
C VAL A 36 28.14 -10.06 -12.43
N VAL A 37 29.41 -10.33 -12.80
CA VAL A 37 30.47 -10.63 -11.83
C VAL A 37 30.72 -9.45 -10.90
N GLY A 38 30.75 -8.23 -11.45
CA GLY A 38 30.90 -7.02 -10.65
C GLY A 38 29.73 -6.79 -9.68
N LEU A 39 28.50 -6.93 -10.15
CA LEU A 39 27.31 -6.85 -9.30
C LEU A 39 27.33 -7.91 -8.20
N ALA A 40 27.55 -9.18 -8.57
CA ALA A 40 27.62 -10.28 -7.60
C ALA A 40 28.74 -10.06 -6.58
N GLY A 41 29.93 -9.63 -7.04
CA GLY A 41 31.06 -9.35 -6.18
C GLY A 41 30.80 -8.24 -5.17
N LEU A 42 30.17 -7.13 -5.59
CA LEU A 42 29.81 -6.04 -4.67
C LEU A 42 28.70 -6.45 -3.69
N LEU A 43 27.67 -7.16 -4.16
CA LEU A 43 26.59 -7.63 -3.30
C LEU A 43 27.12 -8.64 -2.27
N VAL A 44 27.87 -9.66 -2.71
CA VAL A 44 28.47 -10.65 -1.80
C VAL A 44 29.36 -9.98 -0.77
N SER A 45 30.23 -9.03 -1.20
CA SER A 45 31.07 -8.26 -0.29
C SER A 45 30.27 -7.47 0.73
N GLY A 46 29.15 -6.88 0.33
CA GLY A 46 28.25 -6.15 1.23
C GLY A 46 27.59 -7.05 2.25
N PHE A 47 27.01 -8.17 1.82
CA PHE A 47 26.34 -9.12 2.70
C PHE A 47 27.27 -9.97 3.56
N ALA A 48 28.56 -10.07 3.19
CA ALA A 48 29.55 -10.73 4.01
C ALA A 48 29.95 -9.90 5.24
N ILE A 49 29.62 -8.61 5.27
CA ILE A 49 29.96 -7.71 6.37
C ILE A 49 28.73 -7.47 7.24
N GLY A 50 28.79 -7.85 8.51
CA GLY A 50 27.77 -7.60 9.53
C GLY A 50 28.07 -6.34 10.35
N ALA A 51 27.16 -5.96 11.24
CA ALA A 51 27.32 -4.82 12.13
C ALA A 51 28.49 -4.94 13.11
N ARG A 52 28.86 -6.18 13.48
CA ARG A 52 29.90 -6.51 14.48
C ARG A 52 31.12 -7.23 13.88
N GLY A 53 31.37 -7.12 12.59
CA GLY A 53 32.41 -7.84 11.88
C GLY A 53 31.89 -8.64 10.70
N TRP A 54 32.46 -9.81 10.44
CA TRP A 54 31.95 -10.69 9.38
C TRP A 54 30.56 -11.24 9.73
N ALA A 55 29.69 -11.36 8.73
CA ALA A 55 28.36 -11.94 8.87
C ALA A 55 28.40 -13.48 9.06
N PHE A 56 29.53 -14.12 8.70
CA PHE A 56 29.75 -15.58 8.78
C PHE A 56 31.06 -15.86 9.50
N ASP A 57 31.04 -16.66 10.55
CA ASP A 57 32.20 -16.98 11.37
C ASP A 57 33.39 -17.58 10.58
N GLY A 58 33.10 -18.37 9.55
CA GLY A 58 34.14 -18.94 8.68
C GLY A 58 34.98 -17.91 7.92
N LEU A 59 34.49 -16.68 7.78
CA LEU A 59 35.25 -15.60 7.12
C LEU A 59 36.35 -15.02 8.03
N ASN A 60 36.22 -15.12 9.35
CA ASN A 60 37.25 -14.74 10.32
C ASN A 60 38.54 -15.56 10.10
N SER A 61 38.42 -16.87 9.86
CA SER A 61 39.55 -17.74 9.62
C SER A 61 40.23 -17.50 8.26
N ALA A 62 39.45 -17.09 7.24
CA ALA A 62 39.97 -16.88 5.89
C ALA A 62 40.58 -15.49 5.68
N TRP A 63 40.03 -14.45 6.28
CA TRP A 63 40.35 -13.05 6.01
C TRP A 63 40.79 -12.26 7.23
N GLY A 64 40.83 -12.88 8.41
CA GLY A 64 41.14 -12.24 9.70
C GLY A 64 39.95 -11.50 10.28
N GLU A 65 40.06 -11.05 11.54
CA GLU A 65 39.02 -10.31 12.23
C GLU A 65 38.84 -8.90 11.67
N LEU A 66 37.63 -8.50 11.46
CA LEU A 66 37.26 -7.12 11.13
C LEU A 66 37.07 -6.31 12.41
N ALA A 67 37.34 -5.00 12.36
CA ALA A 67 37.01 -4.09 13.43
C ALA A 67 35.53 -4.20 13.80
N ALA A 68 35.21 -4.01 15.08
CA ALA A 68 33.90 -4.25 15.67
C ALA A 68 32.74 -3.48 14.98
N ARG A 69 33.04 -2.37 14.31
CA ARG A 69 32.04 -1.61 13.55
C ARG A 69 32.53 -1.38 12.13
N GLN A 70 31.80 -1.91 11.18
CA GLN A 70 32.04 -1.69 9.75
C GLN A 70 30.97 -0.74 9.20
N LEU A 71 31.38 0.16 8.31
CA LEU A 71 30.44 1.01 7.56
C LEU A 71 29.75 0.18 6.49
N GLY A 72 28.46 0.38 6.33
CA GLY A 72 27.67 -0.19 5.25
C GLY A 72 28.07 0.35 3.86
N MET A 73 27.32 -0.03 2.85
CA MET A 73 27.48 0.46 1.48
C MET A 73 27.03 1.92 1.38
N GLY A 74 27.95 2.82 1.03
CA GLY A 74 27.66 4.24 0.81
C GLY A 74 27.28 4.56 -0.65
N TRP A 75 27.15 5.85 -0.97
CA TRP A 75 26.81 6.36 -2.30
C TRP A 75 27.72 5.87 -3.41
N GLY A 76 29.02 5.68 -3.12
CA GLY A 76 29.97 5.11 -4.08
C GLY A 76 29.59 3.70 -4.53
N ALA A 77 29.14 2.86 -3.60
CA ALA A 77 28.65 1.52 -3.92
C ALA A 77 27.34 1.59 -4.73
N ALA A 78 26.43 2.50 -4.40
CA ALA A 78 25.19 2.69 -5.16
C ALA A 78 25.45 3.08 -6.62
N VAL A 79 26.38 4.04 -6.85
CA VAL A 79 26.79 4.44 -8.20
C VAL A 79 27.46 3.28 -8.95
N ALA A 80 28.33 2.52 -8.28
CA ALA A 80 29.01 1.37 -8.88
C ALA A 80 28.01 0.26 -9.26
N LEU A 81 27.04 -0.05 -8.38
CA LEU A 81 25.98 -1.03 -8.66
C LEU A 81 25.12 -0.59 -9.83
N ALA A 82 24.72 0.69 -9.89
CA ALA A 82 23.94 1.24 -11.00
C ALA A 82 24.73 1.16 -12.33
N ALA A 83 26.02 1.53 -12.33
CA ALA A 83 26.88 1.43 -13.52
C ALA A 83 27.03 -0.02 -14.00
N LEU A 84 27.26 -0.96 -13.08
CA LEU A 84 27.36 -2.39 -13.41
C LEU A 84 26.04 -2.96 -13.93
N ALA A 85 24.90 -2.52 -13.39
CA ALA A 85 23.59 -2.91 -13.91
C ALA A 85 23.37 -2.40 -15.35
N VAL A 86 23.79 -1.17 -15.65
CA VAL A 86 23.73 -0.62 -17.01
C VAL A 86 24.68 -1.38 -17.96
N LEU A 87 25.89 -1.75 -17.50
CA LEU A 87 26.81 -2.60 -18.29
C LEU A 87 26.20 -3.97 -18.57
N ALA A 88 25.58 -4.60 -17.57
CA ALA A 88 24.86 -5.87 -17.77
C ALA A 88 23.72 -5.72 -18.80
N ALA A 89 22.96 -4.64 -18.70
CA ALA A 89 21.89 -4.32 -19.65
C ALA A 89 22.42 -4.13 -21.09
N PHE A 90 23.54 -3.41 -21.24
CA PHE A 90 24.22 -3.25 -22.52
C PHE A 90 24.63 -4.61 -23.11
N GLY A 91 25.23 -5.46 -22.28
CA GLY A 91 25.63 -6.81 -22.67
C GLY A 91 24.44 -7.67 -23.14
N LEU A 92 23.28 -7.58 -22.47
CA LEU A 92 22.04 -8.25 -22.86
C LEU A 92 21.51 -7.75 -24.22
N ALA A 93 21.50 -6.43 -24.42
CA ALA A 93 21.06 -5.83 -25.68
C ALA A 93 21.94 -6.28 -26.86
N ARG A 94 23.27 -6.25 -26.69
CA ARG A 94 24.24 -6.72 -27.72
C ARG A 94 24.12 -8.19 -28.04
N ARG A 95 23.61 -9.01 -27.14
CA ARG A 95 23.29 -10.43 -27.37
C ARG A 95 21.96 -10.65 -28.10
N GLY A 96 21.23 -9.57 -28.38
CA GLY A 96 19.97 -9.59 -29.11
C GLY A 96 18.73 -9.77 -28.24
N LEU A 97 18.86 -9.74 -26.89
CA LEU A 97 17.71 -9.63 -26.01
C LEU A 97 17.04 -8.25 -26.22
N PHE A 98 15.76 -8.17 -25.93
CA PHE A 98 14.96 -6.94 -26.13
C PHE A 98 15.08 -6.36 -27.54
N ARG A 99 15.24 -7.23 -28.56
CA ARG A 99 15.48 -6.87 -29.97
C ARG A 99 16.71 -5.99 -30.20
N GLY A 100 17.68 -6.04 -29.28
CA GLY A 100 18.88 -5.24 -29.31
C GLY A 100 18.71 -3.77 -28.86
N ASP A 101 17.52 -3.42 -28.33
CA ASP A 101 17.24 -2.08 -27.83
C ASP A 101 17.91 -1.88 -26.45
N LEU A 102 18.86 -0.96 -26.42
CA LEU A 102 19.61 -0.64 -25.20
C LEU A 102 18.74 0.04 -24.15
N PHE A 103 17.85 0.95 -24.57
CA PHE A 103 16.97 1.66 -23.64
C PHE A 103 16.01 0.71 -22.92
N VAL A 104 15.34 -0.17 -23.69
CA VAL A 104 14.44 -1.17 -23.11
C VAL A 104 15.20 -2.13 -22.20
N SER A 105 16.40 -2.59 -22.61
CA SER A 105 17.24 -3.47 -21.79
C SER A 105 17.64 -2.79 -20.47
N ALA A 106 18.10 -1.53 -20.52
CA ALA A 106 18.49 -0.78 -19.33
C ALA A 106 17.27 -0.50 -18.42
N ALA A 107 16.14 -0.12 -19.00
CA ALA A 107 14.91 0.14 -18.24
C ALA A 107 14.40 -1.12 -17.52
N VAL A 108 14.41 -2.29 -18.17
CA VAL A 108 13.99 -3.56 -17.52
C VAL A 108 14.99 -3.98 -16.44
N VAL A 109 16.30 -3.90 -16.70
CA VAL A 109 17.31 -4.32 -15.72
C VAL A 109 17.32 -3.39 -14.51
N VAL A 110 17.28 -2.08 -14.71
CA VAL A 110 17.31 -1.11 -13.60
C VAL A 110 16.02 -1.16 -12.78
N SER A 111 14.85 -1.13 -13.44
CA SER A 111 13.59 -1.23 -12.70
C SER A 111 13.42 -2.59 -12.03
N GLY A 112 13.84 -3.68 -12.66
CA GLY A 112 13.86 -5.01 -12.05
C GLY A 112 14.80 -5.10 -10.84
N ALA A 113 15.97 -4.48 -10.90
CA ALA A 113 16.91 -4.40 -9.78
C ALA A 113 16.32 -3.57 -8.61
N LEU A 114 15.64 -2.46 -8.90
CA LEU A 114 14.96 -1.66 -7.88
C LEU A 114 13.81 -2.44 -7.22
N LEU A 115 12.98 -3.14 -8.02
CA LEU A 115 11.92 -4.00 -7.49
C LEU A 115 12.50 -5.14 -6.62
N ALA A 116 13.57 -5.78 -7.09
CA ALA A 116 14.23 -6.84 -6.34
C ALA A 116 14.81 -6.33 -5.01
N LEU A 117 15.47 -5.17 -5.02
CA LEU A 117 16.16 -4.60 -3.85
C LEU A 117 15.17 -4.01 -2.84
N PHE A 118 14.16 -3.27 -3.30
CA PHE A 118 13.29 -2.50 -2.39
C PHE A 118 11.94 -3.16 -2.11
N ILE A 119 11.56 -4.23 -2.83
CA ILE A 119 10.33 -4.96 -2.59
C ILE A 119 10.62 -6.41 -2.21
N VAL A 120 11.27 -7.17 -3.12
CA VAL A 120 11.42 -8.61 -2.93
C VAL A 120 12.38 -8.92 -1.77
N PHE A 121 13.56 -8.28 -1.74
CA PHE A 121 14.56 -8.54 -0.70
C PHE A 121 14.08 -8.21 0.72
N PRO A 122 13.51 -7.03 1.02
CA PRO A 122 13.02 -6.72 2.36
C PRO A 122 11.94 -7.70 2.82
N VAL A 123 11.00 -8.03 1.94
CA VAL A 123 9.92 -8.95 2.25
C VAL A 123 10.46 -10.36 2.55
N LEU A 124 11.36 -10.89 1.71
CA LEU A 124 12.00 -12.18 1.97
C LEU A 124 12.81 -12.17 3.28
N LYS A 125 13.51 -11.07 3.56
CA LYS A 125 14.26 -10.90 4.81
C LYS A 125 13.34 -10.89 6.03
N ALA A 126 12.24 -10.16 5.95
CA ALA A 126 11.24 -10.13 7.01
C ALA A 126 10.60 -11.51 7.22
N LEU A 127 10.17 -12.14 6.15
CA LEU A 127 9.55 -13.47 6.23
C LEU A 127 10.53 -14.52 6.77
N SER A 128 11.82 -14.44 6.41
CA SER A 128 12.83 -15.36 6.96
C SER A 128 13.01 -15.21 8.47
N ALA A 129 12.87 -14.01 9.03
CA ALA A 129 13.00 -13.79 10.48
C ALA A 129 12.00 -14.58 11.32
N ALA A 130 10.84 -14.96 10.74
CA ALA A 130 9.85 -15.80 11.43
C ALA A 130 10.33 -17.22 11.72
N VAL A 131 11.28 -17.72 10.93
CA VAL A 131 11.78 -19.11 11.00
C VAL A 131 12.97 -19.23 11.94
N PHE A 132 13.68 -18.14 12.23
CA PHE A 132 14.87 -18.16 13.06
C PHE A 132 14.54 -18.01 14.56
N THR A 133 15.22 -18.79 15.41
CA THR A 133 15.24 -18.63 16.86
C THR A 133 16.03 -17.38 17.26
N GLU A 134 15.99 -16.99 18.53
CA GLU A 134 16.85 -15.90 19.06
C GLU A 134 18.34 -16.23 18.94
N GLU A 135 18.69 -17.52 18.93
CA GLU A 135 20.05 -18.02 18.74
C GLU A 135 20.47 -18.09 17.25
N GLY A 136 19.59 -17.70 16.31
CA GLY A 136 19.87 -17.70 14.89
C GLY A 136 19.74 -19.06 14.19
N GLN A 137 19.18 -20.08 14.85
CA GLN A 137 18.93 -21.39 14.25
C GLN A 137 17.59 -21.42 13.52
N ALA A 138 17.54 -22.00 12.32
CA ALA A 138 16.30 -22.18 11.59
C ALA A 138 15.47 -23.34 12.17
N SER A 139 14.22 -23.07 12.55
CA SER A 139 13.31 -24.06 13.13
C SER A 139 11.88 -23.89 12.62
N ALA A 140 11.37 -24.91 11.95
CA ALA A 140 9.96 -24.93 11.52
C ALA A 140 9.00 -24.99 12.72
N GLY A 141 9.42 -25.57 13.86
CA GLY A 141 8.65 -25.61 15.08
C GLY A 141 8.39 -24.21 15.64
N VAL A 142 9.40 -23.37 15.67
CA VAL A 142 9.28 -21.97 16.11
C VAL A 142 8.32 -21.18 15.23
N LEU A 143 8.39 -21.36 13.91
CA LEU A 143 7.44 -20.74 12.99
C LEU A 143 6.00 -21.20 13.30
N TRP A 144 5.80 -22.51 13.51
CA TRP A 144 4.49 -23.07 13.82
C TRP A 144 3.91 -22.50 15.12
N GLU A 145 4.69 -22.44 16.19
CA GLU A 145 4.28 -21.88 17.47
C GLU A 145 3.97 -20.40 17.39
N ARG A 146 4.77 -19.62 16.63
CA ARG A 146 4.53 -18.20 16.40
C ARG A 146 3.28 -17.94 15.58
N LEU A 147 2.96 -18.80 14.60
CA LEU A 147 1.78 -18.68 13.76
C LEU A 147 0.51 -19.15 14.49
N PHE A 148 0.53 -20.37 15.03
CA PHE A 148 -0.65 -21.07 15.54
C PHE A 148 -0.67 -21.09 17.06
N ASN A 149 -1.01 -19.97 17.66
CA ASN A 149 -1.20 -19.83 19.10
C ASN A 149 -2.57 -19.23 19.44
N ALA A 150 -2.98 -19.31 20.70
CA ALA A 150 -4.28 -18.81 21.15
C ALA A 150 -4.46 -17.30 20.96
N ARG A 151 -3.37 -16.51 20.99
CA ARG A 151 -3.42 -15.08 20.76
C ARG A 151 -3.77 -14.74 19.30
N ASN A 152 -3.32 -15.56 18.36
CA ASN A 152 -3.60 -15.38 16.94
C ASN A 152 -4.94 -15.97 16.52
N PHE A 153 -5.23 -17.22 16.92
CA PHE A 153 -6.39 -17.98 16.45
C PHE A 153 -7.36 -18.41 17.56
N GLY A 154 -7.20 -17.93 18.79
CA GLY A 154 -8.12 -18.26 19.88
C GLY A 154 -9.56 -17.86 19.56
N LEU A 155 -10.50 -18.68 19.97
CA LEU A 155 -11.95 -18.49 19.80
C LEU A 155 -12.64 -18.09 21.12
N GLY A 156 -11.91 -17.43 22.02
CA GLY A 156 -12.43 -17.03 23.33
C GLY A 156 -13.69 -16.15 23.26
N CYS A 157 -13.87 -15.39 22.17
CA CYS A 157 -15.08 -14.59 21.95
C CYS A 157 -16.35 -15.44 21.82
N LEU A 158 -16.27 -16.68 21.33
CA LEU A 158 -17.40 -17.61 21.25
C LEU A 158 -17.76 -18.18 22.62
N ALA A 159 -16.82 -18.16 23.55
CA ALA A 159 -17.01 -18.59 24.94
C ALA A 159 -17.31 -17.43 25.91
N GLY A 160 -17.68 -16.23 25.39
CA GLY A 160 -18.02 -15.05 26.18
C GLY A 160 -16.83 -14.16 26.56
N GLY A 161 -15.65 -14.42 26.01
CA GLY A 161 -14.48 -13.53 26.16
C GLY A 161 -14.61 -12.23 25.38
N PRO A 162 -13.79 -11.21 25.72
CA PRO A 162 -13.91 -9.85 25.15
C PRO A 162 -13.50 -9.75 23.68
N SER A 163 -12.69 -10.67 23.17
CA SER A 163 -12.23 -10.68 21.77
C SER A 163 -11.79 -12.09 21.32
N CYS A 164 -11.87 -12.32 20.02
CA CYS A 164 -11.22 -13.45 19.36
C CYS A 164 -9.72 -13.19 19.13
N GLY A 165 -8.99 -14.19 18.64
CA GLY A 165 -7.62 -14.03 18.22
C GLY A 165 -7.47 -12.98 17.10
N VAL A 166 -6.32 -12.32 17.06
CA VAL A 166 -6.09 -11.16 16.16
C VAL A 166 -6.24 -11.51 14.67
N ALA A 167 -5.99 -12.76 14.28
CA ALA A 167 -6.20 -13.24 12.92
C ALA A 167 -7.68 -13.19 12.53
N TRP A 168 -8.57 -13.69 13.41
CA TRP A 168 -10.02 -13.65 13.20
C TRP A 168 -10.57 -12.24 13.21
N ASN A 169 -10.10 -11.41 14.13
CA ASN A 169 -10.48 -10.00 14.21
C ASN A 169 -10.17 -9.29 12.89
N THR A 170 -8.95 -9.48 12.38
CA THR A 170 -8.50 -8.86 11.12
C THR A 170 -9.31 -9.37 9.94
N LEU A 171 -9.50 -10.69 9.84
CA LEU A 171 -10.23 -11.30 8.73
C LEU A 171 -11.69 -10.83 8.69
N LEU A 172 -12.38 -10.87 9.83
CA LEU A 172 -13.77 -10.41 9.93
C LEU A 172 -13.90 -8.93 9.57
N LEU A 173 -13.03 -8.09 10.14
CA LEU A 173 -13.01 -6.66 9.86
C LEU A 173 -12.78 -6.38 8.37
N ALA A 174 -11.80 -7.06 7.76
CA ALA A 174 -11.47 -6.91 6.35
C ALA A 174 -12.64 -7.33 5.43
N LEU A 175 -13.30 -8.44 5.74
CA LEU A 175 -14.48 -8.89 4.99
C LEU A 175 -15.64 -7.91 5.11
N MET A 176 -15.92 -7.39 6.30
CA MET A 176 -16.99 -6.41 6.53
C MET A 176 -16.68 -5.09 5.83
N THR A 177 -15.45 -4.60 5.93
CA THR A 177 -15.01 -3.36 5.28
C THR A 177 -15.05 -3.51 3.76
N ALA A 178 -14.52 -4.61 3.20
CA ALA A 178 -14.57 -4.88 1.77
C ALA A 178 -16.01 -4.93 1.24
N ALA A 179 -16.91 -5.59 1.95
CA ALA A 179 -18.32 -5.67 1.58
C ALA A 179 -18.99 -4.29 1.60
N SER A 180 -18.83 -3.55 2.70
CA SER A 180 -19.46 -2.23 2.86
C SER A 180 -18.92 -1.20 1.87
N THR A 181 -17.59 -1.14 1.66
CA THR A 181 -16.97 -0.23 0.69
C THR A 181 -17.38 -0.56 -0.74
N THR A 182 -17.44 -1.85 -1.11
CA THR A 182 -17.87 -2.28 -2.45
C THR A 182 -19.31 -1.91 -2.72
N VAL A 183 -20.21 -2.14 -1.75
CA VAL A 183 -21.62 -1.78 -1.87
C VAL A 183 -21.77 -0.26 -1.98
N LEU A 184 -21.17 0.50 -1.06
CA LEU A 184 -21.24 1.97 -1.07
C LEU A 184 -20.64 2.56 -2.33
N GLY A 185 -19.42 2.12 -2.71
CA GLY A 185 -18.74 2.57 -3.92
C GLY A 185 -19.56 2.31 -5.19
N THR A 186 -20.20 1.14 -5.28
CA THR A 186 -21.08 0.79 -6.39
C THR A 186 -22.34 1.69 -6.43
N LEU A 187 -22.98 1.89 -5.30
CA LEU A 187 -24.18 2.73 -5.24
C LEU A 187 -23.85 4.19 -5.58
N MET A 188 -22.73 4.71 -5.09
CA MET A 188 -22.23 6.04 -5.45
C MET A 188 -21.87 6.13 -6.96
N ALA A 189 -21.24 5.10 -7.53
CA ALA A 189 -20.91 5.05 -8.94
C ALA A 189 -22.16 5.01 -9.84
N LEU A 190 -23.14 4.18 -9.48
CA LEU A 190 -24.43 4.15 -10.18
C LEU A 190 -25.19 5.49 -10.07
N MET A 191 -25.10 6.16 -8.94
CA MET A 191 -25.72 7.47 -8.75
C MET A 191 -25.01 8.55 -9.58
N ALA A 192 -23.69 8.53 -9.63
CA ALA A 192 -22.90 9.51 -10.39
C ALA A 192 -23.08 9.35 -11.91
N GLU A 193 -23.09 8.10 -12.42
CA GLU A 193 -23.08 7.85 -13.87
C GLU A 193 -24.48 7.64 -14.46
N ARG A 194 -25.44 7.16 -13.67
CA ARG A 194 -26.80 6.85 -14.10
C ARG A 194 -27.87 7.73 -13.46
N GLY A 195 -27.47 8.68 -12.61
CA GLY A 195 -28.33 9.63 -11.93
C GLY A 195 -28.54 10.92 -12.72
N SER A 196 -28.96 11.98 -12.01
CA SER A 196 -29.15 13.31 -12.60
C SER A 196 -27.80 13.96 -12.95
N ARG A 197 -27.63 14.44 -14.19
CA ARG A 197 -26.42 15.16 -14.65
C ARG A 197 -26.05 16.36 -13.75
N ARG A 198 -27.04 17.03 -13.14
CA ARG A 198 -26.78 18.20 -12.26
C ARG A 198 -26.07 17.80 -10.96
N LEU A 199 -26.33 16.60 -10.45
CA LEU A 199 -25.72 16.10 -9.21
C LEU A 199 -24.44 15.29 -9.45
N SER A 200 -24.21 14.74 -10.62
CA SER A 200 -23.09 13.83 -10.93
C SER A 200 -21.72 14.42 -10.58
N ARG A 201 -21.44 15.68 -10.98
CA ARG A 201 -20.15 16.33 -10.69
C ARG A 201 -19.92 16.61 -9.19
N PRO A 202 -20.85 17.31 -8.46
CA PRO A 202 -20.64 17.57 -7.05
C PRO A 202 -20.60 16.27 -6.22
N LEU A 203 -21.41 15.27 -6.58
CA LEU A 203 -21.37 13.96 -5.92
C LEU A 203 -20.01 13.27 -6.08
N GLY A 204 -19.45 13.30 -7.29
CA GLY A 204 -18.12 12.75 -7.54
C GLY A 204 -17.03 13.44 -6.71
N MET A 205 -17.09 14.77 -6.55
CA MET A 205 -16.13 15.49 -5.71
C MET A 205 -16.26 15.11 -4.22
N VAL A 206 -17.47 15.08 -3.69
CA VAL A 206 -17.72 14.72 -2.28
C VAL A 206 -17.31 13.26 -2.03
N ALA A 207 -17.62 12.35 -2.96
CA ALA A 207 -17.24 10.94 -2.84
C ALA A 207 -15.72 10.73 -2.80
N LEU A 208 -14.93 11.63 -3.38
CA LEU A 208 -13.47 11.54 -3.43
C LEU A 208 -12.76 12.25 -2.26
N LEU A 209 -13.46 13.07 -1.48
CA LEU A 209 -12.85 13.79 -0.36
C LEU A 209 -12.03 12.89 0.59
N PRO A 210 -12.52 11.70 1.00
CA PRO A 210 -11.78 10.88 1.94
C PRO A 210 -10.45 10.31 1.41
N ILE A 211 -10.26 10.20 0.10
CA ILE A 211 -8.99 9.70 -0.47
C ILE A 211 -7.86 10.75 -0.39
N ILE A 212 -8.24 12.03 -0.36
CA ILE A 212 -7.27 13.13 -0.33
C ILE A 212 -6.76 13.35 1.10
N THR A 213 -7.53 12.92 2.09
CA THR A 213 -7.22 13.14 3.51
C THR A 213 -6.53 11.93 4.14
N PRO A 214 -5.51 12.17 4.99
CA PRO A 214 -4.91 11.09 5.77
C PRO A 214 -5.94 10.37 6.65
N PRO A 215 -5.85 9.02 6.82
CA PRO A 215 -6.78 8.25 7.65
C PRO A 215 -6.96 8.78 9.08
N PHE A 216 -5.90 9.35 9.67
CA PHE A 216 -5.96 9.99 10.98
C PHE A 216 -6.97 11.13 11.07
N VAL A 217 -7.11 11.94 10.02
CA VAL A 217 -8.07 13.07 9.98
C VAL A 217 -9.50 12.54 9.95
N VAL A 218 -9.72 11.45 9.20
CA VAL A 218 -11.01 10.75 9.16
C VAL A 218 -11.34 10.20 10.55
N GLY A 219 -10.40 9.47 11.17
CA GLY A 219 -10.57 8.93 12.52
C GLY A 219 -10.89 10.03 13.55
N LEU A 220 -10.17 11.16 13.49
CA LEU A 220 -10.42 12.30 14.37
C LEU A 220 -11.81 12.90 14.14
N GLY A 221 -12.22 13.13 12.89
CA GLY A 221 -13.57 13.63 12.56
C GLY A 221 -14.68 12.72 13.09
N LEU A 222 -14.49 11.40 13.00
CA LEU A 222 -15.43 10.43 13.56
C LEU A 222 -15.42 10.43 15.09
N ILE A 223 -14.28 10.65 15.75
CA ILE A 223 -14.21 10.81 17.21
C ILE A 223 -14.97 12.07 17.66
N LEU A 224 -14.87 13.18 16.93
CA LEU A 224 -15.61 14.41 17.25
C LEU A 224 -17.14 14.18 17.16
N LEU A 225 -17.58 13.27 16.29
CA LEU A 225 -19.00 12.89 16.16
C LEU A 225 -19.43 11.82 17.16
N PHE A 226 -18.73 10.69 17.22
CA PHE A 226 -19.15 9.46 17.90
C PHE A 226 -18.36 9.13 19.16
N GLY A 227 -17.26 9.84 19.43
CA GLY A 227 -16.47 9.64 20.64
C GLY A 227 -17.26 9.93 21.91
N ARG A 228 -16.70 9.63 23.07
CA ARG A 228 -17.39 9.79 24.35
C ARG A 228 -17.94 11.22 24.58
N ALA A 229 -17.15 12.23 24.21
CA ALA A 229 -17.56 13.64 24.25
C ALA A 229 -18.12 14.12 22.88
N GLY A 230 -18.40 13.21 21.97
CA GLY A 230 -18.89 13.52 20.62
C GLY A 230 -20.36 13.90 20.60
N LEU A 231 -20.76 14.59 19.53
CA LEU A 231 -22.12 15.13 19.39
C LEU A 231 -23.20 14.07 19.48
N VAL A 232 -22.94 12.85 18.98
CA VAL A 232 -23.94 11.76 19.04
C VAL A 232 -24.20 11.34 20.47
N ASN A 233 -23.17 11.18 21.30
CA ASN A 233 -23.34 10.87 22.72
C ASN A 233 -24.04 12.02 23.48
N GLN A 234 -23.71 13.27 23.18
CA GLN A 234 -24.39 14.44 23.77
C GLN A 234 -25.88 14.49 23.37
N PHE A 235 -26.19 14.21 22.11
CA PHE A 235 -27.56 14.13 21.63
C PHE A 235 -28.34 12.99 22.31
N LEU A 236 -27.74 11.81 22.44
CA LEU A 236 -28.36 10.66 23.11
C LEU A 236 -28.61 10.93 24.61
N GLU A 237 -27.69 11.62 25.27
CA GLU A 237 -27.88 12.05 26.66
C GLU A 237 -29.03 13.06 26.79
N TRP A 238 -29.04 14.08 25.94
CA TRP A 238 -30.06 15.13 25.94
C TRP A 238 -31.45 14.60 25.56
N ALA A 239 -31.55 13.76 24.51
CA ALA A 239 -32.84 13.32 23.97
C ALA A 239 -33.44 12.11 24.69
N PHE A 240 -32.58 11.20 25.21
CA PHE A 240 -33.00 9.90 25.74
C PHE A 240 -32.44 9.61 27.15
N GLY A 241 -31.66 10.51 27.75
CA GLY A 241 -31.05 10.29 29.06
C GLY A 241 -30.00 9.17 29.09
N ILE A 242 -29.46 8.78 27.92
CA ILE A 242 -28.45 7.72 27.80
C ILE A 242 -27.08 8.29 28.16
N ALA A 243 -26.44 7.77 29.22
CA ALA A 243 -25.13 8.23 29.65
C ALA A 243 -24.05 8.04 28.56
N PRO A 244 -23.14 9.03 28.36
CA PRO A 244 -22.08 8.95 27.38
C PRO A 244 -21.17 7.73 27.56
N SER A 245 -21.06 6.90 26.53
CA SER A 245 -20.31 5.65 26.54
C SER A 245 -19.21 5.62 25.49
N ARG A 246 -18.33 4.61 25.54
CA ARG A 246 -17.25 4.41 24.58
C ARG A 246 -17.62 3.40 23.48
N TRP A 247 -18.89 3.27 23.12
CA TRP A 247 -19.40 2.27 22.17
C TRP A 247 -18.76 2.35 20.79
N PHE A 248 -18.30 3.54 20.40
CA PHE A 248 -17.66 3.75 19.10
C PHE A 248 -16.24 3.14 19.04
N TYR A 249 -15.52 3.07 20.18
CA TYR A 249 -14.16 2.54 20.19
C TYR A 249 -14.18 1.01 20.13
N GLY A 250 -13.34 0.46 19.24
CA GLY A 250 -13.27 -0.96 18.98
C GLY A 250 -13.59 -1.31 17.53
N TRP A 251 -14.07 -2.51 17.28
CA TRP A 251 -14.31 -3.01 15.93
C TRP A 251 -15.33 -2.16 15.14
N VAL A 252 -16.35 -1.63 15.79
CA VAL A 252 -17.36 -0.75 15.17
C VAL A 252 -16.72 0.53 14.63
N GLY A 253 -15.91 1.19 15.46
CA GLY A 253 -15.22 2.42 15.06
C GLY A 253 -14.22 2.20 13.96
N ILE A 254 -13.46 1.11 14.02
CA ILE A 254 -12.50 0.76 12.95
C ILE A 254 -13.25 0.50 11.65
N TRP A 255 -14.30 -0.33 11.68
CA TRP A 255 -15.11 -0.65 10.51
C TRP A 255 -15.74 0.60 9.87
N MET A 256 -16.31 1.50 10.68
CA MET A 256 -16.86 2.77 10.19
C MET A 256 -15.77 3.65 9.58
N ALA A 257 -14.64 3.81 10.25
CA ALA A 257 -13.54 4.63 9.78
C ALA A 257 -12.92 4.09 8.49
N GLN A 258 -12.68 2.78 8.41
CA GLN A 258 -12.19 2.12 7.20
C GLN A 258 -13.20 2.18 6.05
N THR A 259 -14.48 1.96 6.34
CA THR A 259 -15.53 2.09 5.30
C THR A 259 -15.55 3.50 4.74
N PHE A 260 -15.42 4.51 5.60
CA PHE A 260 -15.37 5.91 5.19
C PHE A 260 -14.13 6.23 4.36
N ALA A 261 -12.95 5.77 4.80
CA ALA A 261 -11.68 6.04 4.13
C ALA A 261 -11.56 5.33 2.77
N PHE A 262 -12.07 4.10 2.64
CA PHE A 262 -11.84 3.25 1.46
C PHE A 262 -13.02 3.19 0.47
N ALA A 263 -14.21 3.66 0.84
CA ALA A 263 -15.34 3.77 -0.10
C ALA A 263 -15.03 4.57 -1.37
N PRO A 264 -14.22 5.65 -1.35
CA PRO A 264 -13.80 6.36 -2.56
C PRO A 264 -13.02 5.50 -3.55
N ILE A 265 -12.19 4.57 -3.08
CA ILE A 265 -11.41 3.67 -3.94
C ILE A 265 -12.36 2.73 -4.68
N ALA A 266 -13.30 2.12 -3.96
CA ALA A 266 -14.33 1.28 -4.55
C ALA A 266 -15.22 2.09 -5.52
N PHE A 267 -15.53 3.35 -5.20
CA PHE A 267 -16.27 4.26 -6.07
C PHE A 267 -15.53 4.50 -7.40
N MET A 268 -14.23 4.79 -7.37
CA MET A 268 -13.44 5.03 -8.59
C MET A 268 -13.40 3.79 -9.49
N ILE A 269 -13.18 2.62 -8.90
CA ILE A 269 -13.18 1.34 -9.63
C ILE A 269 -14.54 1.10 -10.28
N MET A 270 -15.60 1.18 -9.48
CA MET A 270 -16.94 0.91 -9.96
C MET A 270 -17.45 1.96 -10.94
N ARG A 271 -17.03 3.22 -10.78
CA ARG A 271 -17.33 4.29 -11.73
C ARG A 271 -16.81 3.97 -13.12
N SER A 272 -15.54 3.57 -13.22
CA SER A 272 -14.92 3.16 -14.48
C SER A 272 -15.65 1.97 -15.12
N VAL A 273 -16.04 0.98 -14.30
CA VAL A 273 -16.77 -0.20 -14.78
C VAL A 273 -18.19 0.15 -15.25
N VAL A 274 -18.90 1.01 -14.50
CA VAL A 274 -20.25 1.47 -14.89
C VAL A 274 -20.23 2.27 -16.19
N GLN A 275 -19.19 3.11 -16.38
CA GLN A 275 -18.97 3.83 -17.64
C GLN A 275 -18.63 2.91 -18.81
N GLY A 276 -17.98 1.78 -18.55
CA GLY A 276 -17.64 0.77 -19.56
C GLY A 276 -18.79 -0.12 -20.03
N VAL A 277 -19.96 -0.03 -19.41
CA VAL A 277 -21.14 -0.77 -19.89
C VAL A 277 -21.70 -0.09 -21.14
N ALA A 278 -21.58 -0.76 -22.29
CA ALA A 278 -22.03 -0.23 -23.57
C ALA A 278 -23.57 -0.03 -23.60
N PRO A 279 -24.07 1.18 -23.88
CA PRO A 279 -25.51 1.46 -23.96
C PRO A 279 -26.23 0.59 -25.01
N SER A 280 -25.58 0.25 -26.09
CA SER A 280 -26.13 -0.61 -27.16
C SER A 280 -26.59 -1.98 -26.64
N LEU A 281 -25.91 -2.57 -25.65
CA LEU A 281 -26.33 -3.84 -25.05
C LEU A 281 -27.66 -3.69 -24.27
N GLU A 282 -27.87 -2.54 -23.65
CA GLU A 282 -29.11 -2.22 -22.94
C GLU A 282 -30.26 -1.92 -23.92
N GLU A 283 -29.96 -1.25 -25.04
CA GLU A 283 -30.89 -0.97 -26.12
C GLU A 283 -31.37 -2.26 -26.82
N VAL A 284 -30.43 -3.19 -27.09
CA VAL A 284 -30.80 -4.52 -27.63
C VAL A 284 -31.74 -5.26 -26.69
N ALA A 285 -31.48 -5.24 -25.38
CA ALA A 285 -32.40 -5.87 -24.43
C ALA A 285 -33.81 -5.25 -24.48
N GLN A 286 -33.93 -3.93 -24.71
CA GLN A 286 -35.21 -3.26 -24.86
C GLN A 286 -35.91 -3.64 -26.16
N THR A 287 -35.20 -3.78 -27.29
CA THR A 287 -35.79 -4.26 -28.56
C THR A 287 -36.37 -5.66 -28.39
N LEU A 288 -35.80 -6.48 -27.52
CA LEU A 288 -36.31 -7.77 -27.09
C LEU A 288 -37.42 -7.70 -26.04
N ARG A 289 -38.00 -6.51 -25.81
CA ARG A 289 -39.09 -6.22 -24.83
C ARG A 289 -38.70 -6.47 -23.37
N ALA A 290 -37.41 -6.49 -23.03
CA ALA A 290 -37.01 -6.60 -21.63
C ALA A 290 -37.40 -5.31 -20.84
N SER A 291 -37.99 -5.49 -19.67
CA SER A 291 -38.26 -4.36 -18.78
C SER A 291 -36.94 -3.76 -18.24
N PRO A 292 -36.92 -2.49 -17.79
CA PRO A 292 -35.73 -1.88 -17.20
C PRO A 292 -35.12 -2.70 -16.05
N ALA A 293 -35.95 -3.35 -15.25
CA ALA A 293 -35.48 -4.23 -14.16
C ALA A 293 -34.84 -5.52 -14.69
N GLN A 294 -35.40 -6.09 -15.74
CA GLN A 294 -34.81 -7.26 -16.41
C GLN A 294 -33.47 -6.90 -17.04
N THR A 295 -33.41 -5.81 -17.84
CA THR A 295 -32.16 -5.33 -18.44
C THR A 295 -31.08 -5.10 -17.38
N PHE A 296 -31.42 -4.43 -16.27
CA PHE A 296 -30.47 -4.22 -15.19
C PHE A 296 -29.94 -5.54 -14.59
N ARG A 297 -30.81 -6.52 -14.35
CA ARG A 297 -30.45 -7.81 -13.72
C ARG A 297 -29.71 -8.76 -14.67
N THR A 298 -30.05 -8.75 -15.96
CA THR A 298 -29.53 -9.73 -16.95
C THR A 298 -28.38 -9.19 -17.79
N VAL A 299 -28.25 -7.88 -17.95
CA VAL A 299 -27.19 -7.22 -18.74
C VAL A 299 -26.28 -6.42 -17.85
N THR A 300 -26.79 -5.35 -17.22
CA THR A 300 -25.94 -4.40 -16.49
C THR A 300 -25.24 -5.06 -15.31
N LEU A 301 -25.96 -5.70 -14.39
CA LEU A 301 -25.40 -6.27 -13.16
C LEU A 301 -24.36 -7.40 -13.43
N PRO A 302 -24.55 -8.32 -14.38
CA PRO A 302 -23.53 -9.29 -14.74
C PRO A 302 -22.23 -8.67 -15.27
N LEU A 303 -22.34 -7.58 -16.04
CA LEU A 303 -21.17 -6.85 -16.56
C LEU A 303 -20.40 -6.10 -15.45
N LEU A 304 -21.08 -5.76 -14.35
CA LEU A 304 -20.43 -5.14 -13.18
C LEU A 304 -19.67 -6.17 -12.31
N LYS A 305 -19.94 -7.48 -12.40
CA LYS A 305 -19.36 -8.50 -11.52
C LYS A 305 -17.82 -8.47 -11.42
N PRO A 306 -17.05 -8.35 -12.52
CA PRO A 306 -15.59 -8.27 -12.42
C PRO A 306 -15.13 -7.04 -11.65
N GLY A 307 -15.80 -5.90 -11.85
CA GLY A 307 -15.53 -4.67 -11.10
C GLY A 307 -15.85 -4.80 -9.62
N LEU A 308 -16.98 -5.43 -9.29
CA LEU A 308 -17.37 -5.70 -7.89
C LEU A 308 -16.31 -6.55 -7.18
N ALA A 309 -15.81 -7.59 -7.85
CA ALA A 309 -14.78 -8.45 -7.26
C ALA A 309 -13.44 -7.71 -7.09
N ASN A 310 -13.07 -6.85 -8.05
CA ASN A 310 -11.88 -6.01 -7.93
C ASN A 310 -12.02 -4.98 -6.79
N ALA A 311 -13.16 -4.32 -6.68
CA ALA A 311 -13.43 -3.37 -5.60
C ALA A 311 -13.40 -4.07 -4.24
N PHE A 312 -13.97 -5.27 -4.15
CA PHE A 312 -13.95 -6.09 -2.94
C PHE A 312 -12.52 -6.50 -2.54
N LEU A 313 -11.72 -7.01 -3.50
CA LEU A 313 -10.34 -7.41 -3.23
C LEU A 313 -9.51 -6.22 -2.72
N ILE A 314 -9.62 -5.09 -3.40
CA ILE A 314 -8.86 -3.89 -3.01
C ILE A 314 -9.33 -3.41 -1.63
N GLY A 315 -10.63 -3.32 -1.38
CA GLY A 315 -11.15 -2.97 -0.06
C GLY A 315 -10.73 -3.94 1.05
N PHE A 316 -10.60 -5.23 0.73
CA PHE A 316 -10.08 -6.24 1.64
C PHE A 316 -8.60 -6.02 1.97
N ILE A 317 -7.76 -5.83 0.95
CA ILE A 317 -6.32 -5.58 1.11
C ILE A 317 -6.08 -4.27 1.88
N GLU A 318 -6.77 -3.19 1.52
CA GLU A 318 -6.67 -1.90 2.19
C GLU A 318 -7.06 -1.97 3.66
N SER A 319 -8.14 -2.69 3.99
CA SER A 319 -8.55 -2.91 5.38
C SER A 319 -7.50 -3.68 6.18
N MET A 320 -6.91 -4.71 5.59
CA MET A 320 -5.85 -5.48 6.25
C MET A 320 -4.55 -4.68 6.42
N ALA A 321 -4.23 -3.82 5.43
CA ALA A 321 -3.04 -2.97 5.45
C ALA A 321 -3.17 -1.80 6.42
N ASP A 322 -4.40 -1.40 6.74
CA ASP A 322 -4.67 -0.21 7.52
C ASP A 322 -4.19 -0.36 8.98
N PHE A 323 -3.30 0.52 9.32
CA PHE A 323 -2.79 0.70 10.68
C PHE A 323 -3.39 1.96 11.33
N GLY A 324 -3.66 2.98 10.50
CA GLY A 324 -4.02 4.32 10.97
C GLY A 324 -5.34 4.37 11.72
N ASN A 325 -6.41 3.81 11.15
CA ASN A 325 -7.71 3.79 11.82
C ASN A 325 -7.71 2.88 13.06
N PRO A 326 -7.17 1.64 13.04
CA PRO A 326 -7.10 0.80 14.22
C PRO A 326 -6.36 1.43 15.40
N ILE A 327 -5.28 2.17 15.20
CA ILE A 327 -4.55 2.80 16.31
C ILE A 327 -5.31 3.98 16.92
N VAL A 328 -6.12 4.69 16.12
CA VAL A 328 -6.85 5.88 16.57
C VAL A 328 -8.18 5.51 17.25
N VAL A 329 -8.95 4.59 16.66
CA VAL A 329 -10.31 4.27 17.13
C VAL A 329 -10.46 2.84 17.65
N GLY A 330 -9.42 2.01 17.59
CA GLY A 330 -9.49 0.58 17.92
C GLY A 330 -9.66 0.27 19.40
N GLY A 331 -9.24 1.15 20.31
CA GLY A 331 -9.35 0.91 21.75
C GLY A 331 -8.63 -0.39 22.16
N GLN A 332 -9.40 -1.37 22.65
CA GLN A 332 -8.87 -2.69 23.06
C GLN A 332 -8.95 -3.75 21.95
N PHE A 333 -9.49 -3.40 20.78
CA PHE A 333 -9.64 -4.34 19.67
C PHE A 333 -8.38 -4.38 18.82
N SER A 334 -7.58 -5.44 18.99
CA SER A 334 -6.33 -5.64 18.26
C SER A 334 -6.56 -6.31 16.90
N VAL A 335 -5.82 -5.84 15.90
CA VAL A 335 -5.73 -6.42 14.56
C VAL A 335 -4.28 -6.72 14.21
N LEU A 336 -4.03 -7.55 13.16
CA LEU A 336 -2.68 -7.96 12.79
C LEU A 336 -1.76 -6.77 12.50
N SER A 337 -2.25 -5.72 11.80
CA SER A 337 -1.45 -4.54 11.46
C SER A 337 -0.93 -3.80 12.70
N THR A 338 -1.76 -3.62 13.74
CA THR A 338 -1.34 -2.98 14.99
C THR A 338 -0.44 -3.88 15.82
N GLU A 339 -0.69 -5.19 15.86
CA GLU A 339 0.16 -6.15 16.57
C GLU A 339 1.56 -6.26 15.94
N ILE A 340 1.66 -6.24 14.61
CA ILE A 340 2.94 -6.19 13.88
C ILE A 340 3.72 -4.92 14.28
N PHE A 341 3.05 -3.77 14.27
CA PHE A 341 3.67 -2.51 14.66
C PHE A 341 4.19 -2.55 16.09
N PHE A 342 3.37 -2.96 17.05
CA PHE A 342 3.77 -3.02 18.46
C PHE A 342 4.83 -4.08 18.75
N ALA A 343 4.92 -5.15 17.95
CA ALA A 343 5.99 -6.13 18.08
C ALA A 343 7.38 -5.55 17.70
N ILE A 344 7.43 -4.56 16.80
CA ILE A 344 8.67 -3.90 16.38
C ILE A 344 8.97 -2.65 17.21
N VAL A 345 7.96 -1.79 17.47
CA VAL A 345 8.16 -0.48 18.11
C VAL A 345 7.98 -0.57 19.63
N GLY A 346 7.31 -1.62 20.10
CA GLY A 346 7.07 -1.87 21.51
C GLY A 346 8.35 -2.24 22.29
N ALA A 347 8.28 -2.17 23.61
CA ALA A 347 9.40 -2.43 24.51
C ALA A 347 10.03 -3.84 24.37
N GLN A 348 9.28 -4.83 23.87
CA GLN A 348 9.75 -6.20 23.71
C GLN A 348 10.60 -6.41 22.46
N TYR A 349 10.45 -5.57 21.43
CA TYR A 349 11.18 -5.64 20.15
C TYR A 349 11.30 -7.08 19.58
N ASP A 350 10.16 -7.76 19.42
CA ASP A 350 10.10 -9.14 18.96
C ASP A 350 9.95 -9.21 17.42
N GLN A 351 11.08 -9.27 16.74
CA GLN A 351 11.16 -9.35 15.27
C GLN A 351 10.55 -10.65 14.73
N GLY A 352 10.77 -11.76 15.43
CA GLY A 352 10.27 -13.07 15.01
C GLY A 352 8.75 -13.14 15.05
N ARG A 353 8.13 -12.57 16.09
CA ARG A 353 6.68 -12.46 16.20
C ARG A 353 6.12 -11.51 15.11
N ALA A 354 6.73 -10.34 14.92
CA ALA A 354 6.31 -9.42 13.87
C ALA A 354 6.32 -10.08 12.49
N ALA A 355 7.40 -10.84 12.19
CA ALA A 355 7.54 -11.58 10.95
C ALA A 355 6.48 -12.68 10.79
N ALA A 356 6.16 -13.44 11.86
CA ALA A 356 5.12 -14.45 11.83
C ALA A 356 3.72 -13.86 11.59
N LEU A 357 3.40 -12.73 12.23
CA LEU A 357 2.16 -12.01 12.00
C LEU A 357 2.09 -11.45 10.56
N ALA A 358 3.23 -11.01 10.00
CA ALA A 358 3.33 -10.59 8.60
C ALA A 358 3.06 -11.75 7.62
N TRP A 359 3.51 -12.99 7.95
CA TRP A 359 3.15 -14.20 7.19
C TRP A 359 1.62 -14.41 7.14
N LEU A 360 0.94 -14.28 8.29
CA LEU A 360 -0.52 -14.42 8.35
C LEU A 360 -1.21 -13.37 7.50
N LEU A 361 -0.78 -12.13 7.62
CA LEU A 361 -1.37 -11.01 6.90
C LEU A 361 -1.20 -11.15 5.38
N ALA A 362 0.03 -11.46 4.93
CA ALA A 362 0.33 -11.72 3.52
C ALA A 362 -0.39 -12.98 3.00
N GLY A 363 -0.49 -14.04 3.83
CA GLY A 363 -1.20 -15.27 3.50
C GLY A 363 -2.70 -15.03 3.24
N PHE A 364 -3.36 -14.26 4.08
CA PHE A 364 -4.78 -13.92 3.89
C PHE A 364 -4.99 -13.11 2.60
N ALA A 365 -4.15 -12.10 2.34
CA ALA A 365 -4.22 -11.32 1.11
C ALA A 365 -4.04 -12.22 -0.13
N LEU A 366 -3.05 -13.12 -0.10
CA LEU A 366 -2.78 -14.06 -1.18
C LEU A 366 -3.95 -15.03 -1.42
N VAL A 367 -4.53 -15.59 -0.35
CA VAL A 367 -5.69 -16.49 -0.45
C VAL A 367 -6.87 -15.79 -1.13
N VAL A 368 -7.19 -14.56 -0.71
CA VAL A 368 -8.32 -13.81 -1.30
C VAL A 368 -8.02 -13.45 -2.75
N PHE A 369 -6.78 -13.09 -3.08
CA PHE A 369 -6.36 -12.83 -4.46
C PHE A 369 -6.50 -14.10 -5.35
N LEU A 370 -6.02 -15.24 -4.87
CA LEU A 370 -6.15 -16.51 -5.61
C LEU A 370 -7.60 -16.96 -5.78
N LEU A 371 -8.43 -16.80 -4.73
CA LEU A 371 -9.87 -17.07 -4.80
C LEU A 371 -10.55 -16.17 -5.83
N GLN A 372 -10.22 -14.89 -5.87
CA GLN A 372 -10.75 -13.97 -6.88
C GLN A 372 -10.35 -14.42 -8.29
N GLN A 373 -9.09 -14.76 -8.53
CA GLN A 373 -8.64 -15.26 -9.83
C GLN A 373 -9.36 -16.56 -10.25
N ALA A 374 -9.54 -17.47 -9.30
CA ALA A 374 -10.24 -18.74 -9.56
C ALA A 374 -11.72 -18.53 -9.89
N LEU A 375 -12.40 -17.61 -9.18
CA LEU A 375 -13.83 -17.34 -9.36
C LEU A 375 -14.15 -16.53 -10.63
N LEU A 376 -13.32 -15.55 -10.97
CA LEU A 376 -13.56 -14.68 -12.12
C LEU A 376 -12.97 -15.22 -13.41
N GLY A 377 -11.90 -16.00 -13.33
CA GLY A 377 -11.16 -16.50 -14.49
C GLY A 377 -10.65 -15.36 -15.39
N LYS A 378 -10.30 -15.71 -16.64
CA LYS A 378 -9.88 -14.75 -17.65
C LYS A 378 -11.07 -14.08 -18.38
N LYS A 379 -12.20 -13.87 -17.73
CA LYS A 379 -13.37 -13.25 -18.35
C LYS A 379 -13.15 -11.73 -18.48
N SER A 380 -12.46 -11.36 -19.54
CA SER A 380 -12.40 -9.96 -19.99
C SER A 380 -13.60 -9.69 -20.92
N TYR A 381 -14.48 -8.80 -20.50
CA TYR A 381 -15.54 -8.30 -21.38
C TYR A 381 -15.00 -7.11 -22.16
N THR A 382 -14.30 -7.38 -23.27
CA THR A 382 -13.91 -6.33 -24.22
C THR A 382 -15.00 -6.21 -25.29
N THR A 383 -15.40 -4.97 -25.59
CA THR A 383 -16.28 -4.71 -26.73
C THR A 383 -15.55 -5.04 -28.03
N VAL A 384 -16.22 -5.79 -28.93
CA VAL A 384 -15.65 -6.26 -30.21
C VAL A 384 -15.16 -5.10 -31.08
N THR A 385 -15.70 -3.91 -30.94
CA THR A 385 -15.38 -2.74 -31.76
C THR A 385 -14.29 -1.84 -31.22
N GLY A 386 -13.88 -1.97 -29.95
CA GLY A 386 -12.84 -1.12 -29.33
C GLY A 386 -13.15 0.38 -29.30
N LYS A 387 -14.27 0.83 -29.87
CA LYS A 387 -14.75 2.21 -29.84
C LYS A 387 -15.77 2.37 -28.71
N GLY A 388 -15.61 3.40 -27.88
CA GLY A 388 -16.61 3.78 -26.89
C GLY A 388 -17.95 4.01 -27.60
N ASP A 389 -19.00 3.37 -27.10
CA ASP A 389 -20.34 3.50 -27.65
C ASP A 389 -20.89 4.89 -27.26
N ALA A 390 -21.30 5.68 -28.26
CA ALA A 390 -21.77 7.06 -28.06
C ALA A 390 -23.23 7.14 -27.53
N GLY A 391 -23.82 6.01 -27.14
CA GLY A 391 -25.19 5.92 -26.64
C GLY A 391 -25.41 6.60 -25.27
N ILE A 392 -26.67 6.83 -24.93
CA ILE A 392 -27.08 7.34 -23.61
C ILE A 392 -27.37 6.15 -22.70
N PRO A 393 -26.67 6.00 -21.58
CA PRO A 393 -26.92 4.91 -20.64
C PRO A 393 -28.38 4.87 -20.17
N MET A 394 -28.93 3.69 -20.06
CA MET A 394 -30.31 3.51 -19.60
C MET A 394 -30.49 3.99 -18.15
N PRO A 395 -31.56 4.72 -17.82
CA PRO A 395 -31.85 5.14 -16.47
C PRO A 395 -32.13 3.95 -15.55
N LEU A 396 -31.72 4.05 -14.29
CA LEU A 396 -31.90 3.00 -13.30
C LEU A 396 -33.40 2.67 -13.08
N PRO A 397 -33.73 1.38 -12.93
CA PRO A 397 -35.08 0.95 -12.53
C PRO A 397 -35.53 1.66 -11.25
N ARG A 398 -36.81 1.96 -11.10
CA ARG A 398 -37.36 2.74 -9.95
C ARG A 398 -36.90 2.20 -8.60
N GLY A 399 -36.93 0.88 -8.39
CA GLY A 399 -36.52 0.26 -7.13
C GLY A 399 -35.03 0.46 -6.86
N VAL A 400 -34.17 0.18 -7.88
CA VAL A 400 -32.71 0.38 -7.79
C VAL A 400 -32.37 1.85 -7.56
N ARG A 401 -33.02 2.76 -8.26
CA ARG A 401 -32.82 4.21 -8.08
C ARG A 401 -33.16 4.67 -6.65
N ARG A 402 -34.27 4.18 -6.07
CA ARG A 402 -34.62 4.50 -4.67
C ARG A 402 -33.58 3.98 -3.69
N LEU A 403 -33.11 2.74 -3.88
CA LEU A 403 -32.03 2.16 -3.07
C LEU A 403 -30.74 2.99 -3.18
N VAL A 404 -30.32 3.29 -4.41
CA VAL A 404 -29.12 4.09 -4.68
C VAL A 404 -29.22 5.47 -4.03
N GLN A 405 -30.34 6.16 -4.19
CA GLN A 405 -30.53 7.48 -3.57
C GLN A 405 -30.64 7.39 -2.04
N GLY A 406 -31.35 6.39 -1.52
CA GLY A 406 -31.57 6.19 -0.08
C GLY A 406 -30.32 5.83 0.70
N VAL A 407 -29.27 5.30 0.04
CA VAL A 407 -28.00 4.95 0.68
C VAL A 407 -26.91 5.96 0.33
N ALA A 408 -26.72 6.30 -0.95
CA ALA A 408 -25.63 7.16 -1.36
C ALA A 408 -25.82 8.62 -0.92
N LEU A 409 -27.03 9.18 -0.93
CA LEU A 409 -27.25 10.55 -0.47
C LEU A 409 -26.99 10.75 1.03
N PRO A 410 -27.55 9.92 1.94
CA PRO A 410 -27.21 10.02 3.35
C PRO A 410 -25.71 9.85 3.61
N TRP A 411 -25.05 8.93 2.89
CA TRP A 411 -23.59 8.75 3.00
C TRP A 411 -22.82 9.99 2.59
N LEU A 412 -23.17 10.64 1.49
CA LEU A 412 -22.52 11.87 1.05
C LEU A 412 -22.80 13.05 2.00
N ILE A 413 -24.01 13.15 2.55
CA ILE A 413 -24.32 14.12 3.61
C ILE A 413 -23.47 13.84 4.84
N PHE A 414 -23.37 12.57 5.26
CA PHE A 414 -22.52 12.16 6.36
C PHE A 414 -21.05 12.52 6.11
N THR A 415 -20.55 12.31 4.89
CA THR A 415 -19.20 12.73 4.50
C THR A 415 -19.00 14.23 4.70
N LEU A 416 -19.93 15.05 4.22
CA LEU A 416 -19.87 16.50 4.41
C LEU A 416 -19.92 16.92 5.88
N LEU A 417 -20.71 16.22 6.70
CA LEU A 417 -20.78 16.46 8.14
C LEU A 417 -19.44 16.14 8.83
N VAL A 418 -18.84 14.97 8.54
CA VAL A 418 -17.54 14.59 9.11
C VAL A 418 -16.48 15.64 8.80
N TYR A 419 -16.39 16.08 7.54
CA TYR A 419 -15.47 17.13 7.14
C TYR A 419 -15.81 18.49 7.73
N GLY A 420 -17.10 18.84 7.78
CA GLY A 420 -17.57 20.05 8.42
C GLY A 420 -17.08 20.13 9.88
N PHE A 421 -17.23 19.04 10.63
CA PHE A 421 -16.75 18.98 12.02
C PHE A 421 -15.22 18.95 12.13
N ALA A 422 -14.52 18.23 11.24
CA ALA A 422 -13.07 18.24 11.22
C ALA A 422 -12.51 19.65 10.98
N PHE A 423 -13.12 20.42 10.06
CA PHE A 423 -12.74 21.80 9.80
C PHE A 423 -13.12 22.75 10.93
N THR A 424 -14.33 22.63 11.47
CA THR A 424 -14.82 23.55 12.52
C THR A 424 -14.20 23.24 13.89
N GLY A 425 -13.74 22.01 14.11
CA GLY A 425 -13.11 21.60 15.37
C GLY A 425 -11.90 22.44 15.78
N GLY A 426 -11.12 22.93 14.79
CA GLY A 426 -9.99 23.82 15.01
C GLY A 426 -10.36 25.24 15.45
N PHE A 427 -11.61 25.65 15.27
CA PHE A 427 -12.12 26.98 15.66
C PHE A 427 -12.82 26.99 17.00
N VAL A 428 -12.84 25.87 17.71
CA VAL A 428 -13.51 25.71 19.02
C VAL A 428 -12.45 25.46 20.08
N LYS A 429 -12.58 26.12 21.23
CA LYS A 429 -11.58 26.05 22.31
C LYS A 429 -11.37 24.63 22.85
N THR A 430 -12.46 23.91 23.16
CA THR A 430 -12.39 22.52 23.59
C THR A 430 -13.63 21.78 23.15
N TRP A 431 -13.51 20.91 22.16
CA TRP A 431 -14.64 20.14 21.63
C TRP A 431 -15.32 19.30 22.71
N GLY A 432 -16.64 19.36 22.75
CA GLY A 432 -17.45 18.62 23.72
C GLY A 432 -17.54 19.23 25.11
N ARG A 433 -16.82 20.34 25.38
CA ARG A 433 -16.80 20.99 26.69
C ARG A 433 -16.98 22.51 26.62
N ASP A 434 -16.26 23.17 25.73
CA ASP A 434 -16.27 24.63 25.59
C ASP A 434 -16.26 25.00 24.11
N TYR A 435 -17.41 25.39 23.59
CA TYR A 435 -17.60 25.72 22.18
C TYR A 435 -17.30 27.20 21.85
N THR A 436 -16.63 27.92 22.76
CA THR A 436 -16.20 29.30 22.49
C THR A 436 -15.31 29.35 21.26
N PRO A 437 -15.63 30.20 20.25
CA PRO A 437 -14.79 30.36 19.07
C PRO A 437 -13.39 30.86 19.40
N THR A 438 -12.38 30.25 18.83
CA THR A 438 -10.96 30.62 19.05
C THR A 438 -10.11 30.37 17.81
N LEU A 439 -9.06 31.16 17.64
CA LEU A 439 -7.98 30.95 16.68
C LEU A 439 -6.69 30.48 17.36
N GLN A 440 -6.72 30.22 18.68
CA GLN A 440 -5.55 29.86 19.47
C GLN A 440 -4.81 28.64 18.92
N HIS A 441 -5.55 27.63 18.46
CA HIS A 441 -4.96 26.42 17.88
C HIS A 441 -4.12 26.73 16.65
N PHE A 442 -4.63 27.60 15.76
CA PHE A 442 -3.91 28.03 14.56
C PHE A 442 -2.70 28.87 14.92
N HIS A 443 -2.85 29.78 15.87
CA HIS A 443 -1.73 30.61 16.35
C HIS A 443 -0.62 29.75 16.95
N THR A 444 -0.93 28.79 17.82
CA THR A 444 0.08 27.90 18.40
C THR A 444 0.72 26.99 17.35
N THR A 445 -0.06 26.52 16.39
CA THR A 445 0.39 25.57 15.37
C THR A 445 1.23 26.23 14.29
N PHE A 446 0.85 27.46 13.86
CA PHE A 446 1.44 28.19 12.73
C PHE A 446 1.95 29.58 13.14
N ALA A 447 2.40 29.77 14.38
CA ALA A 447 2.96 31.02 14.82
C ALA A 447 4.16 31.45 13.96
N LEU A 448 4.21 32.74 13.67
CA LEU A 448 5.33 33.41 13.02
C LEU A 448 5.78 34.52 13.96
N ASP A 449 6.99 34.42 14.48
CA ASP A 449 7.55 35.38 15.40
C ASP A 449 8.67 36.19 14.71
N TRP A 450 8.76 37.46 15.04
CA TRP A 450 9.83 38.33 14.56
C TRP A 450 10.93 38.40 15.60
N SER A 451 12.09 37.84 15.32
CA SER A 451 13.27 37.89 16.19
C SER A 451 14.32 38.86 15.65
N GLU A 452 15.39 39.09 16.41
CA GLU A 452 16.55 39.89 15.97
C GLU A 452 17.20 39.35 14.67
N HIS A 453 16.98 38.08 14.36
CA HIS A 453 17.48 37.41 13.16
C HIS A 453 16.44 37.37 12.01
N GLY A 454 15.32 38.08 12.15
CA GLY A 454 14.22 38.11 11.16
C GLY A 454 13.04 37.22 11.52
N LEU A 455 12.27 36.80 10.50
CA LEU A 455 11.08 35.99 10.64
C LEU A 455 11.43 34.55 11.05
N VAL A 456 10.88 34.09 12.19
CA VAL A 456 11.06 32.74 12.72
C VAL A 456 9.75 31.96 12.65
N TRP A 457 9.83 30.74 12.18
CA TRP A 457 8.72 29.78 12.12
C TRP A 457 8.54 29.13 13.50
N ALA A 458 7.88 29.83 14.42
CA ALA A 458 7.78 29.44 15.83
C ALA A 458 6.69 28.38 16.08
N GLY A 459 5.75 28.21 15.18
CA GLY A 459 4.66 27.25 15.32
C GLY A 459 5.11 25.80 15.27
N THR A 460 4.44 24.94 16.05
CA THR A 460 4.80 23.53 16.24
C THR A 460 4.69 22.67 14.97
N ALA A 461 3.88 23.08 13.98
CA ALA A 461 3.64 22.32 12.76
C ALA A 461 4.60 22.64 11.60
N TRP A 462 5.33 23.75 11.65
CA TRP A 462 6.13 24.19 10.49
C TRP A 462 7.19 23.18 10.07
N ASN A 463 7.92 22.62 11.03
CA ASN A 463 8.95 21.62 10.73
C ASN A 463 8.35 20.38 10.05
N SER A 464 7.24 19.88 10.58
CA SER A 464 6.52 18.74 10.01
C SER A 464 5.96 19.06 8.62
N PHE A 465 5.43 20.28 8.43
CA PHE A 465 4.91 20.74 7.15
C PHE A 465 6.00 20.76 6.06
N PHE A 466 7.13 21.42 6.33
CA PHE A 466 8.22 21.50 5.35
C PHE A 466 8.85 20.13 5.06
N THR A 467 9.01 19.29 6.09
CA THR A 467 9.53 17.94 5.92
C THR A 467 8.59 17.11 5.05
N THR A 468 7.30 17.09 5.35
CA THR A 468 6.30 16.36 4.58
C THR A 468 6.22 16.87 3.14
N PHE A 469 6.18 18.20 2.94
CA PHE A 469 6.14 18.80 1.62
C PHE A 469 7.38 18.44 0.78
N LYS A 470 8.57 18.55 1.37
CA LYS A 470 9.83 18.18 0.70
C LYS A 470 9.86 16.72 0.28
N LEU A 471 9.49 15.81 1.20
CA LEU A 471 9.44 14.38 0.90
C LEU A 471 8.42 14.07 -0.20
N ALA A 472 7.22 14.62 -0.11
CA ALA A 472 6.17 14.42 -1.11
C ALA A 472 6.57 14.98 -2.49
N ALA A 473 7.18 16.16 -2.53
CA ALA A 473 7.63 16.79 -3.77
C ALA A 473 8.73 15.99 -4.49
N ILE A 474 9.52 15.21 -3.75
CA ILE A 474 10.55 14.32 -4.30
C ILE A 474 9.96 12.96 -4.68
N SER A 475 9.20 12.33 -3.76
CA SER A 475 8.71 10.96 -3.97
C SER A 475 7.64 10.87 -5.05
N ALA A 476 6.71 11.82 -5.12
CA ALA A 476 5.58 11.72 -6.05
C ALA A 476 6.02 11.72 -7.54
N PRO A 477 6.91 12.60 -8.03
CA PRO A 477 7.40 12.53 -9.40
C PRO A 477 8.21 11.26 -9.69
N LEU A 478 9.03 10.80 -8.74
CA LEU A 478 9.82 9.57 -8.90
C LEU A 478 8.92 8.34 -9.00
N THR A 479 7.94 8.21 -8.11
CA THR A 479 6.97 7.12 -8.14
C THR A 479 6.15 7.13 -9.43
N ALA A 480 5.69 8.31 -9.86
CA ALA A 480 4.94 8.46 -11.10
C ALA A 480 5.78 8.06 -12.33
N ALA A 481 7.05 8.49 -12.39
CA ALA A 481 7.96 8.17 -13.48
C ALA A 481 8.27 6.66 -13.53
N LEU A 482 8.56 6.04 -12.37
CA LEU A 482 8.80 4.59 -12.29
C LEU A 482 7.55 3.79 -12.66
N GLY A 483 6.39 4.15 -12.10
CA GLY A 483 5.13 3.47 -12.39
C GLY A 483 4.75 3.56 -13.87
N LEU A 484 4.86 4.74 -14.47
CA LEU A 484 4.64 4.94 -15.90
C LEU A 484 5.65 4.16 -16.75
N GLY A 485 6.93 4.16 -16.36
CA GLY A 485 7.99 3.41 -17.02
C GLY A 485 7.72 1.89 -17.01
N ILE A 486 7.38 1.33 -15.85
CA ILE A 486 7.03 -0.09 -15.70
C ILE A 486 5.79 -0.44 -16.52
N ALA A 487 4.74 0.37 -16.43
CA ALA A 487 3.50 0.17 -17.21
C ALA A 487 3.77 0.22 -18.72
N TRP A 488 4.59 1.16 -19.18
CA TRP A 488 4.99 1.27 -20.59
C TRP A 488 5.78 0.05 -21.05
N LEU A 489 6.75 -0.43 -20.24
CA LEU A 489 7.53 -1.63 -20.53
C LEU A 489 6.61 -2.85 -20.68
N LEU A 490 5.70 -3.07 -19.74
CA LEU A 490 4.76 -4.20 -19.76
C LEU A 490 3.79 -4.15 -20.94
N ALA A 491 3.33 -2.95 -21.32
CA ALA A 491 2.36 -2.77 -22.40
C ALA A 491 2.97 -2.81 -23.81
N ARG A 492 4.22 -2.37 -23.98
CA ARG A 492 4.84 -2.14 -25.28
C ARG A 492 5.97 -3.08 -25.62
N THR A 493 6.50 -3.84 -24.67
CA THR A 493 7.63 -4.74 -24.90
C THR A 493 7.26 -6.18 -24.52
N GLN A 494 7.91 -7.13 -25.19
CA GLN A 494 7.81 -8.55 -24.87
C GLN A 494 9.21 -9.07 -24.56
N PHE A 495 9.40 -9.65 -23.38
CA PHE A 495 10.69 -10.19 -22.96
C PHE A 495 10.53 -11.45 -22.09
N ARG A 496 11.57 -12.26 -22.06
CA ARG A 496 11.63 -13.42 -21.18
C ARG A 496 11.63 -12.96 -19.73
N GLY A 497 10.75 -13.51 -18.90
CA GLY A 497 10.58 -13.10 -17.49
C GLY A 497 9.60 -11.96 -17.27
N GLN A 498 8.88 -11.50 -18.30
CA GLN A 498 7.87 -10.45 -18.18
C GLN A 498 6.84 -10.75 -17.08
N GLY A 499 6.36 -12.01 -16.98
CA GLY A 499 5.42 -12.40 -15.92
C GLY A 499 6.00 -12.30 -14.50
N ALA A 500 7.29 -12.64 -14.32
CA ALA A 500 7.95 -12.47 -13.03
C ALA A 500 8.18 -10.99 -12.68
N PHE A 501 8.50 -10.17 -13.68
CA PHE A 501 8.65 -8.72 -13.54
C PHE A 501 7.31 -8.06 -13.18
N GLU A 502 6.23 -8.44 -13.88
CA GLU A 502 4.87 -7.99 -13.59
C GLU A 502 4.44 -8.41 -12.18
N PHE A 503 4.69 -9.68 -11.81
CA PHE A 503 4.40 -10.17 -10.46
C PHE A 503 5.17 -9.38 -9.40
N ALA A 504 6.46 -9.10 -9.59
CA ALA A 504 7.26 -8.31 -8.64
C ALA A 504 6.74 -6.87 -8.52
N ALA A 505 6.31 -6.25 -9.63
CA ALA A 505 5.73 -4.92 -9.62
C ALA A 505 4.37 -4.89 -8.89
N LEU A 506 3.53 -5.92 -9.08
CA LEU A 506 2.24 -6.05 -8.41
C LEU A 506 2.38 -6.44 -6.93
N LEU A 507 3.49 -7.10 -6.57
CA LEU A 507 3.75 -7.53 -5.20
C LEU A 507 3.79 -6.34 -4.23
N ALA A 508 4.32 -5.20 -4.65
CA ALA A 508 4.32 -3.96 -3.87
C ALA A 508 2.92 -3.50 -3.47
N PHE A 509 1.94 -3.73 -4.34
CA PHE A 509 0.54 -3.40 -4.10
C PHE A 509 -0.19 -4.48 -3.28
N ALA A 510 0.17 -5.75 -3.48
CA ALA A 510 -0.46 -6.88 -2.80
C ALA A 510 0.01 -7.04 -1.34
N ILE A 511 1.18 -6.50 -0.98
CA ILE A 511 1.71 -6.58 0.39
C ILE A 511 1.21 -5.38 1.19
N PRO A 512 0.60 -5.61 2.37
CA PRO A 512 0.18 -4.55 3.27
C PRO A 512 1.33 -3.61 3.64
N GLY A 513 1.07 -2.28 3.65
CA GLY A 513 2.09 -1.26 3.92
C GLY A 513 2.79 -1.44 5.27
N THR A 514 2.11 -1.95 6.29
CA THR A 514 2.70 -2.28 7.60
C THR A 514 3.73 -3.40 7.50
N VAL A 515 3.46 -4.44 6.69
CA VAL A 515 4.42 -5.54 6.44
C VAL A 515 5.65 -5.00 5.70
N LEU A 516 5.44 -4.13 4.70
CA LEU A 516 6.55 -3.51 3.97
C LEU A 516 7.39 -2.62 4.89
N GLY A 517 6.77 -1.81 5.75
CA GLY A 517 7.48 -0.96 6.72
C GLY A 517 8.33 -1.76 7.69
N VAL A 518 7.79 -2.84 8.26
CA VAL A 518 8.56 -3.78 9.11
C VAL A 518 9.68 -4.44 8.31
N SER A 519 9.40 -4.85 7.07
CA SER A 519 10.41 -5.45 6.18
C SER A 519 11.58 -4.49 5.93
N TYR A 520 11.30 -3.20 5.78
CA TYR A 520 12.34 -2.17 5.62
C TYR A 520 13.19 -2.01 6.88
N ILE A 521 12.58 -2.02 8.07
CA ILE A 521 13.33 -1.98 9.33
C ILE A 521 14.25 -3.19 9.43
N LEU A 522 13.75 -4.41 9.14
CA LEU A 522 14.54 -5.63 9.24
C LEU A 522 15.65 -5.74 8.16
N ALA A 523 15.42 -5.17 6.98
CA ALA A 523 16.36 -5.26 5.87
C ALA A 523 17.40 -4.14 5.87
N PHE A 524 17.01 -2.93 6.28
CA PHE A 524 17.80 -1.71 6.10
C PHE A 524 18.24 -1.03 7.40
N ASN A 525 18.08 -1.70 8.54
CA ASN A 525 18.64 -1.25 9.83
C ASN A 525 20.02 -1.84 10.14
N VAL A 526 20.53 -2.66 9.25
CA VAL A 526 21.80 -3.36 9.37
C VAL A 526 22.58 -3.30 8.06
N PRO A 527 23.93 -3.46 8.08
CA PRO A 527 24.69 -3.60 6.86
C PRO A 527 24.13 -4.69 5.92
N PRO A 528 24.23 -4.57 4.60
CA PRO A 528 25.08 -3.60 3.87
C PRO A 528 24.44 -2.23 3.61
N LEU A 529 23.12 -2.09 3.74
CA LEU A 529 22.36 -0.88 3.41
C LEU A 529 21.68 -0.34 4.67
N GLU A 530 22.37 0.50 5.41
CA GLU A 530 21.82 1.17 6.59
C GLU A 530 21.06 2.43 6.17
N LEU A 531 19.79 2.28 5.79
CA LEU A 531 18.94 3.38 5.33
C LEU A 531 17.94 3.85 6.38
N THR A 532 17.74 3.09 7.46
CA THR A 532 16.79 3.41 8.54
C THR A 532 17.18 4.73 9.19
N GLY A 533 16.18 5.59 9.47
CA GLY A 533 16.39 6.93 10.01
C GLY A 533 16.79 7.99 8.98
N THR A 534 16.89 7.64 7.69
CA THR A 534 17.16 8.61 6.63
C THR A 534 15.89 9.01 5.88
N ALA A 535 15.87 10.24 5.31
CA ALA A 535 14.80 10.67 4.42
C ALA A 535 14.68 9.78 3.16
N LEU A 536 15.79 9.14 2.76
CA LEU A 536 15.85 8.30 1.56
C LEU A 536 14.92 7.09 1.67
N ILE A 537 14.86 6.41 2.84
CA ILE A 537 14.00 5.23 3.03
C ILE A 537 12.50 5.57 2.91
N ILE A 538 12.11 6.83 3.17
CA ILE A 538 10.73 7.27 3.06
C ILE A 538 10.37 7.56 1.59
N VAL A 539 11.35 7.98 0.79
CA VAL A 539 11.17 8.29 -0.64
C VAL A 539 11.16 7.03 -1.49
N LEU A 540 11.93 6.01 -1.11
CA LEU A 540 12.05 4.73 -1.82
C LEU A 540 10.89 3.79 -1.54
#